data_4aa543f7e5ca291bdca10deafc2de9b0
#
_entry.id   4aa543f7e5ca291bdca10deafc2de9b0
#
_cell.length_a   1.000
_cell.length_b   1.000
_cell.length_c   1.000
_cell.angle_alpha   90.00
_cell.angle_beta   90.00
_cell.angle_gamma   90.00
#
_symmetry.space_group_name_H-M   'P 1'
#
loop_
_entity.id
_entity.type
_entity.pdbx_description
1 polymer ?
#
loop_
_entity_poly.entity_id
_entity_poly.type
_entity_poly.pdbx_seq_one_letter_code
_entity_poly.pdbx_strand_id
1 'polypeptide(L)'
;VLVAAANTFAEVGFETASLVGISRRAGVSKGALYFHFVSKQALADGVRAAAGREIGSAALRALRTEGRPLQGLIDLSHELARMLREDVVVRAGVRLGRYGAGDQGLCAGAGSTPAGTDATWRSLTAVVHRLLERAHDAGELCPEVDRRAAAELLTAVAAGQVLLSGGRPERLGPDGVRRVWKALLPALVPVERLDSYDYWPT
;
A
#
# COMPACT_ATOMS: atom_id res chain seq x y z
N VAL A 1 -14.89 -13.10 -8.92
CA VAL A 1 -15.64 -11.83 -8.92
C VAL A 1 -14.72 -10.65 -8.58
N LEU A 2 -14.01 -10.66 -7.43
CA LEU A 2 -13.16 -9.51 -7.03
C LEU A 2 -12.07 -9.18 -8.05
N VAL A 3 -11.42 -10.18 -8.66
CA VAL A 3 -10.41 -9.98 -9.72
C VAL A 3 -11.05 -9.33 -10.96
N ALA A 4 -12.22 -9.79 -11.37
CA ALA A 4 -12.94 -9.20 -12.51
C ALA A 4 -13.35 -7.74 -12.22
N ALA A 5 -13.79 -7.47 -10.98
CA ALA A 5 -14.12 -6.11 -10.53
C ALA A 5 -12.88 -5.22 -10.53
N ALA A 6 -11.77 -5.69 -9.95
CA ALA A 6 -10.50 -4.98 -9.89
C ALA A 6 -9.98 -4.61 -11.30
N ASN A 7 -10.00 -5.57 -12.23
CA ASN A 7 -9.64 -5.33 -13.62
C ASN A 7 -10.55 -4.26 -14.26
N THR A 8 -11.89 -4.40 -14.09
CA THR A 8 -12.83 -3.43 -14.66
C THR A 8 -12.61 -2.03 -14.08
N PHE A 9 -12.46 -1.91 -12.75
CA PHE A 9 -12.19 -0.61 -12.12
C PHE A 9 -10.83 -0.01 -12.55
N ALA A 10 -9.82 -0.86 -12.81
CA ALA A 10 -8.53 -0.40 -13.29
C ALA A 10 -8.58 0.12 -14.74
N GLU A 11 -9.39 -0.51 -15.60
CA GLU A 11 -9.49 -0.20 -17.03
C GLU A 11 -10.38 1.00 -17.32
N VAL A 12 -11.60 1.01 -16.78
CA VAL A 12 -12.62 2.03 -17.12
C VAL A 12 -12.93 2.99 -15.97
N GLY A 13 -12.33 2.81 -14.80
CA GLY A 13 -12.63 3.60 -13.61
C GLY A 13 -13.89 3.15 -12.88
N PHE A 14 -14.06 3.65 -11.64
CA PHE A 14 -15.20 3.29 -10.79
C PHE A 14 -16.53 3.78 -11.38
N GLU A 15 -16.58 5.03 -11.83
CA GLU A 15 -17.84 5.64 -12.29
C GLU A 15 -18.42 4.92 -13.51
N THR A 16 -17.60 4.61 -14.50
CA THR A 16 -17.99 3.97 -15.76
C THR A 16 -18.28 2.47 -15.62
N ALA A 17 -17.72 1.82 -14.60
CA ALA A 17 -17.91 0.40 -14.37
C ALA A 17 -19.36 0.05 -14.05
N SER A 18 -19.88 -1.07 -14.62
CA SER A 18 -21.20 -1.59 -14.35
C SER A 18 -21.16 -3.00 -13.75
N LEU A 19 -22.08 -3.30 -12.81
CA LEU A 19 -22.20 -4.64 -12.21
C LEU A 19 -22.50 -5.70 -13.28
N VAL A 20 -23.24 -5.36 -14.32
CA VAL A 20 -23.54 -6.26 -15.45
C VAL A 20 -22.25 -6.60 -16.25
N GLY A 21 -21.42 -5.58 -16.53
CA GLY A 21 -20.13 -5.80 -17.19
C GLY A 21 -19.21 -6.68 -16.36
N ILE A 22 -19.15 -6.42 -15.04
CA ILE A 22 -18.34 -7.19 -14.11
C ILE A 22 -18.84 -8.64 -13.99
N SER A 23 -20.17 -8.88 -13.88
CA SER A 23 -20.70 -10.25 -13.81
C SER A 23 -20.37 -11.06 -15.06
N ARG A 24 -20.49 -10.44 -16.24
CA ARG A 24 -20.11 -11.08 -17.52
C ARG A 24 -18.62 -11.42 -17.55
N ARG A 25 -17.75 -10.48 -17.14
CA ARG A 25 -16.30 -10.69 -17.08
C ARG A 25 -15.91 -11.77 -16.07
N ALA A 26 -16.65 -11.86 -14.96
CA ALA A 26 -16.44 -12.86 -13.92
C ALA A 26 -17.00 -14.25 -14.25
N GLY A 27 -17.74 -14.41 -15.35
CA GLY A 27 -18.39 -15.66 -15.71
C GLY A 27 -19.51 -16.08 -14.76
N VAL A 28 -20.14 -15.12 -14.04
CA VAL A 28 -21.23 -15.39 -13.09
C VAL A 28 -22.51 -14.71 -13.54
N SER A 29 -23.67 -15.27 -13.15
CA SER A 29 -24.95 -14.63 -13.42
C SER A 29 -25.09 -13.30 -12.68
N LYS A 30 -25.91 -12.39 -13.24
CA LYS A 30 -26.26 -11.12 -12.59
C LYS A 30 -26.84 -11.37 -11.21
N GLY A 31 -27.74 -12.36 -11.07
CA GLY A 31 -28.35 -12.73 -9.80
C GLY A 31 -27.35 -13.19 -8.75
N ALA A 32 -26.38 -14.04 -9.16
CA ALA A 32 -25.32 -14.50 -8.27
C ALA A 32 -24.44 -13.33 -7.79
N LEU A 33 -24.13 -12.36 -8.65
CA LEU A 33 -23.37 -11.18 -8.25
C LEU A 33 -24.16 -10.33 -7.23
N TYR A 34 -25.44 -10.05 -7.52
CA TYR A 34 -26.29 -9.23 -6.62
C TYR A 34 -26.58 -9.91 -5.29
N PHE A 35 -26.53 -11.24 -5.23
CA PHE A 35 -26.65 -11.97 -3.97
C PHE A 35 -25.50 -11.65 -3.01
N HIS A 36 -24.28 -11.47 -3.53
CA HIS A 36 -23.10 -11.18 -2.72
C HIS A 36 -22.79 -9.69 -2.57
N PHE A 37 -23.16 -8.88 -3.57
CA PHE A 37 -22.83 -7.46 -3.60
C PHE A 37 -24.05 -6.65 -4.03
N VAL A 38 -24.73 -6.06 -3.06
CA VAL A 38 -25.99 -5.30 -3.27
C VAL A 38 -25.81 -4.04 -4.12
N SER A 39 -24.58 -3.56 -4.30
CA SER A 39 -24.25 -2.35 -5.06
C SER A 39 -22.85 -2.38 -5.62
N LYS A 40 -22.57 -1.49 -6.59
CA LYS A 40 -21.21 -1.26 -7.11
C LYS A 40 -20.27 -0.78 -6.01
N GLN A 41 -20.77 0.03 -5.06
CA GLN A 41 -20.02 0.48 -3.90
C GLN A 41 -19.63 -0.71 -3.00
N ALA A 42 -20.57 -1.60 -2.67
CA ALA A 42 -20.29 -2.80 -1.88
C ALA A 42 -19.23 -3.71 -2.52
N LEU A 43 -19.23 -3.81 -3.85
CA LEU A 43 -18.22 -4.55 -4.59
C LEU A 43 -16.84 -3.85 -4.53
N ALA A 44 -16.80 -2.53 -4.66
CA ALA A 44 -15.57 -1.75 -4.50
C ALA A 44 -15.01 -1.85 -3.07
N ASP A 45 -15.89 -1.85 -2.05
CA ASP A 45 -15.52 -2.08 -0.66
C ASP A 45 -14.92 -3.48 -0.46
N GLY A 46 -15.48 -4.48 -1.14
CA GLY A 46 -14.93 -5.83 -1.17
C GLY A 46 -13.51 -5.90 -1.77
N VAL A 47 -13.27 -5.17 -2.86
CA VAL A 47 -11.92 -5.05 -3.47
C VAL A 47 -10.94 -4.34 -2.52
N ARG A 48 -11.37 -3.23 -1.90
CA ARG A 48 -10.55 -2.52 -0.89
C ARG A 48 -10.19 -3.39 0.30
N ALA A 49 -11.18 -4.12 0.83
CA ALA A 49 -10.98 -5.02 1.96
C ALA A 49 -10.00 -6.16 1.61
N ALA A 50 -10.09 -6.72 0.40
CA ALA A 50 -9.17 -7.74 -0.07
C ALA A 50 -7.73 -7.19 -0.16
N ALA A 51 -7.54 -6.03 -0.78
CA ALA A 51 -6.25 -5.36 -0.84
C ALA A 51 -5.67 -5.07 0.56
N GLY A 52 -6.51 -4.57 1.47
CA GLY A 52 -6.11 -4.31 2.86
C GLY A 52 -5.65 -5.57 3.61
N ARG A 53 -6.29 -6.71 3.37
CA ARG A 53 -5.87 -7.99 3.96
C ARG A 53 -4.50 -8.44 3.43
N GLU A 54 -4.25 -8.34 2.15
CA GLU A 54 -2.96 -8.71 1.54
C GLU A 54 -1.83 -7.81 2.06
N ILE A 55 -2.03 -6.49 2.05
CA ILE A 55 -1.07 -5.53 2.60
C ILE A 55 -0.84 -5.79 4.10
N GLY A 56 -1.91 -6.00 4.86
CA GLY A 56 -1.83 -6.32 6.29
C GLY A 56 -1.06 -7.62 6.57
N SER A 57 -1.27 -8.63 5.74
CA SER A 57 -0.55 -9.91 5.84
C SER A 57 0.95 -9.73 5.59
N ALA A 58 1.35 -8.95 4.58
CA ALA A 58 2.75 -8.62 4.32
C ALA A 58 3.37 -7.84 5.51
N ALA A 59 2.66 -6.84 6.02
CA ALA A 59 3.08 -6.05 7.17
C ALA A 59 3.27 -6.90 8.44
N LEU A 60 2.35 -7.84 8.69
CA LEU A 60 2.46 -8.76 9.83
C LEU A 60 3.62 -9.75 9.66
N ARG A 61 3.91 -10.21 8.45
CA ARG A 61 5.11 -11.02 8.18
C ARG A 61 6.37 -10.25 8.53
N ALA A 62 6.51 -9.01 8.10
CA ALA A 62 7.64 -8.15 8.42
C ALA A 62 7.83 -7.98 9.94
N LEU A 63 6.73 -7.81 10.69
CA LEU A 63 6.79 -7.73 12.16
C LEU A 63 7.23 -9.04 12.84
N ARG A 64 7.01 -10.20 12.22
CA ARG A 64 7.38 -11.51 12.77
C ARG A 64 8.80 -11.93 12.41
N THR A 65 9.42 -11.29 11.43
CA THR A 65 10.80 -11.60 11.04
C THR A 65 11.73 -11.30 12.20
N GLU A 66 12.49 -12.32 12.63
CA GLU A 66 13.55 -12.16 13.62
C GLU A 66 14.82 -11.59 12.95
N GLY A 67 15.66 -10.96 13.75
CA GLY A 67 16.93 -10.42 13.29
C GLY A 67 16.89 -8.90 13.16
N ARG A 68 17.10 -8.39 11.95
CA ARG A 68 17.31 -6.95 11.69
C ARG A 68 16.00 -6.24 11.31
N PRO A 69 15.33 -5.54 12.23
CA PRO A 69 14.03 -4.91 11.98
C PRO A 69 14.06 -3.88 10.85
N LEU A 70 15.16 -3.16 10.68
CA LEU A 70 15.28 -2.17 9.61
C LEU A 70 15.43 -2.84 8.23
N GLN A 71 16.14 -3.97 8.13
CA GLN A 71 16.13 -4.78 6.90
C GLN A 71 14.72 -5.28 6.60
N GLY A 72 13.98 -5.76 7.61
CA GLY A 72 12.58 -6.17 7.44
C GLY A 72 11.68 -5.04 6.91
N LEU A 73 11.98 -3.78 7.23
CA LEU A 73 11.27 -2.62 6.69
C LEU A 73 11.63 -2.34 5.22
N ILE A 74 12.90 -2.52 4.85
CA ILE A 74 13.36 -2.44 3.45
C ILE A 74 12.66 -3.53 2.63
N ASP A 75 12.67 -4.77 3.10
CA ASP A 75 12.04 -5.91 2.42
C ASP A 75 10.53 -5.73 2.28
N LEU A 76 9.85 -5.22 3.32
CA LEU A 76 8.43 -4.88 3.26
C LEU A 76 8.14 -3.85 2.17
N SER A 77 8.99 -2.84 2.00
CA SER A 77 8.78 -1.82 0.96
C SER A 77 8.92 -2.39 -0.46
N HIS A 78 9.84 -3.33 -0.68
CA HIS A 78 9.96 -4.07 -1.94
C HIS A 78 8.76 -4.98 -2.18
N GLU A 79 8.30 -5.69 -1.16
CA GLU A 79 7.12 -6.56 -1.25
C GLU A 79 5.86 -5.74 -1.59
N LEU A 80 5.64 -4.60 -0.94
CA LEU A 80 4.52 -3.70 -1.25
C LEU A 80 4.59 -3.18 -2.69
N ALA A 81 5.76 -2.78 -3.16
CA ALA A 81 5.96 -2.35 -4.54
C ALA A 81 5.69 -3.49 -5.54
N ARG A 82 6.12 -4.71 -5.23
CA ARG A 82 5.83 -5.92 -6.01
C ARG A 82 4.34 -6.20 -6.08
N MET A 83 3.65 -6.21 -4.93
CA MET A 83 2.20 -6.43 -4.85
C MET A 83 1.43 -5.41 -5.69
N LEU A 84 1.77 -4.12 -5.60
CA LEU A 84 1.15 -3.05 -6.39
C LEU A 84 1.41 -3.21 -7.89
N ARG A 85 2.53 -3.82 -8.29
CA ARG A 85 2.88 -4.07 -9.69
C ARG A 85 2.16 -5.30 -10.23
N GLU A 86 2.12 -6.38 -9.47
CA GLU A 86 1.70 -7.71 -9.95
C GLU A 86 0.24 -8.04 -9.61
N ASP A 87 -0.28 -7.58 -8.47
CA ASP A 87 -1.64 -7.89 -8.04
C ASP A 87 -2.62 -6.76 -8.42
N VAL A 88 -3.55 -7.08 -9.32
CA VAL A 88 -4.58 -6.13 -9.77
C VAL A 88 -5.55 -5.77 -8.66
N VAL A 89 -5.83 -6.68 -7.71
CA VAL A 89 -6.76 -6.43 -6.60
C VAL A 89 -6.14 -5.44 -5.62
N VAL A 90 -4.86 -5.63 -5.27
CA VAL A 90 -4.11 -4.69 -4.42
C VAL A 90 -4.03 -3.32 -5.08
N ARG A 91 -3.64 -3.28 -6.35
CA ARG A 91 -3.53 -2.02 -7.11
C ARG A 91 -4.86 -1.29 -7.21
N ALA A 92 -5.94 -2.00 -7.57
CA ALA A 92 -7.28 -1.42 -7.67
C ALA A 92 -7.81 -0.97 -6.32
N GLY A 93 -7.61 -1.76 -5.25
CA GLY A 93 -8.07 -1.43 -3.91
C GLY A 93 -7.42 -0.16 -3.35
N VAL A 94 -6.10 0.00 -3.54
CA VAL A 94 -5.38 1.21 -3.15
C VAL A 94 -5.84 2.44 -3.96
N ARG A 95 -6.14 2.27 -5.26
CA ARG A 95 -6.68 3.35 -6.10
C ARG A 95 -8.11 3.74 -5.72
N LEU A 96 -8.99 2.74 -5.51
CA LEU A 96 -10.39 2.96 -5.14
C LEU A 96 -10.54 3.71 -3.82
N GLY A 97 -9.60 3.60 -2.93
CA GLY A 97 -9.61 4.38 -1.72
C GLY A 97 -9.51 5.89 -1.93
N ARG A 98 -9.02 6.31 -3.08
CA ARG A 98 -8.93 7.74 -3.46
C ARG A 98 -10.24 8.28 -4.05
N TYR A 99 -11.07 7.42 -4.64
CA TYR A 99 -12.35 7.81 -5.28
C TYR A 99 -13.54 7.82 -4.32
N GLY A 100 -13.40 7.32 -3.11
CA GLY A 100 -14.48 7.31 -2.11
C GLY A 100 -14.67 8.64 -1.35
N ALA A 101 -13.75 9.60 -1.51
CA ALA A 101 -13.97 11.00 -1.21
C ALA A 101 -14.44 11.66 -2.51
N GLY A 102 -15.73 11.97 -2.63
CA GLY A 102 -16.29 12.54 -3.86
C GLY A 102 -15.34 13.50 -4.56
N ASP A 103 -15.49 13.62 -5.86
CA ASP A 103 -14.69 14.41 -6.82
C ASP A 103 -14.48 15.89 -6.40
N GLN A 104 -13.92 16.09 -5.21
CA GLN A 104 -13.46 17.37 -4.73
C GLN A 104 -11.93 17.32 -4.77
N GLY A 105 -11.43 18.01 -5.78
CA GLY A 105 -10.01 18.13 -6.07
C GLY A 105 -9.15 18.48 -4.85
N LEU A 106 -7.82 18.51 -5.03
CA LEU A 106 -6.74 18.76 -4.06
C LEU A 106 -6.98 19.81 -2.94
N CYS A 107 -8.17 20.41 -2.86
CA CYS A 107 -8.56 21.49 -1.94
C CYS A 107 -9.72 21.11 -0.98
N ALA A 108 -10.12 19.85 -0.86
CA ALA A 108 -11.11 19.47 0.14
C ALA A 108 -10.48 19.51 1.54
N GLY A 109 -10.93 20.46 2.33
CA GLY A 109 -10.46 20.70 3.69
C GLY A 109 -10.52 19.47 4.59
N ALA A 110 -9.69 19.49 5.62
CA ALA A 110 -9.46 18.45 6.62
C ALA A 110 -10.75 17.98 7.33
N GLY A 111 -11.58 17.13 6.71
CA GLY A 111 -12.82 16.71 7.35
C GLY A 111 -13.51 15.45 6.83
N SER A 112 -13.11 14.91 5.69
CA SER A 112 -13.83 13.76 5.11
C SER A 112 -12.88 12.82 4.36
N THR A 113 -12.05 12.07 5.09
CA THR A 113 -11.25 10.99 4.53
C THR A 113 -12.11 9.74 4.34
N PRO A 114 -12.05 9.06 3.17
CA PRO A 114 -12.73 7.79 2.96
C PRO A 114 -12.19 6.75 3.93
N ALA A 115 -13.05 6.20 4.78
CA ALA A 115 -12.69 5.35 5.90
C ALA A 115 -11.80 4.13 5.56
N GLY A 116 -11.78 3.65 4.32
CA GLY A 116 -11.07 2.43 3.94
C GLY A 116 -9.58 2.62 3.63
N THR A 117 -9.19 3.61 2.81
CA THR A 117 -7.79 3.84 2.43
C THR A 117 -6.98 4.41 3.58
N ASP A 118 -7.62 5.33 4.31
CA ASP A 118 -7.05 5.94 5.50
C ASP A 118 -6.71 4.89 6.56
N ALA A 119 -7.58 3.88 6.74
CA ALA A 119 -7.32 2.77 7.66
C ALA A 119 -6.10 1.93 7.23
N THR A 120 -5.94 1.64 5.94
CA THR A 120 -4.80 0.86 5.44
C THR A 120 -3.49 1.63 5.64
N TRP A 121 -3.45 2.92 5.27
CA TRP A 121 -2.26 3.74 5.45
C TRP A 121 -1.93 3.98 6.92
N ARG A 122 -2.94 4.24 7.78
CA ARG A 122 -2.73 4.34 9.23
C ARG A 122 -2.17 3.06 9.83
N SER A 123 -2.72 1.91 9.44
CA SER A 123 -2.23 0.61 9.89
C SER A 123 -0.79 0.36 9.43
N LEU A 124 -0.47 0.73 8.19
CA LEU A 124 0.89 0.61 7.66
C LEU A 124 1.85 1.52 8.42
N THR A 125 1.47 2.79 8.67
CA THR A 125 2.29 3.72 9.49
C THR A 125 2.56 3.16 10.89
N ALA A 126 1.55 2.56 11.52
CA ALA A 126 1.72 1.93 12.83
C ALA A 126 2.70 0.73 12.80
N VAL A 127 2.67 -0.08 11.73
CA VAL A 127 3.62 -1.18 11.53
C VAL A 127 5.03 -0.64 11.30
N VAL A 128 5.18 0.37 10.44
CA VAL A 128 6.47 1.04 10.18
C VAL A 128 7.05 1.60 11.48
N HIS A 129 6.23 2.30 12.26
CA HIS A 129 6.65 2.83 13.56
C HIS A 129 7.14 1.70 14.49
N ARG A 130 6.40 0.59 14.56
CA ARG A 130 6.77 -0.54 15.41
C ARG A 130 8.08 -1.23 14.95
N LEU A 131 8.33 -1.30 13.65
CA LEU A 131 9.62 -1.80 13.13
C LEU A 131 10.76 -0.84 13.47
N LEU A 132 10.54 0.48 13.40
CA LEU A 132 11.55 1.47 13.82
C LEU A 132 11.81 1.44 15.33
N GLU A 133 10.80 1.22 16.18
CA GLU A 133 11.00 1.01 17.62
C GLU A 133 11.92 -0.22 17.86
N ARG A 134 11.61 -1.35 17.22
CA ARG A 134 12.45 -2.53 17.33
C ARG A 134 13.87 -2.31 16.79
N ALA A 135 14.03 -1.55 15.71
CA ALA A 135 15.33 -1.20 15.15
C ALA A 135 16.13 -0.30 16.12
N HIS A 136 15.46 0.60 16.83
CA HIS A 136 16.06 1.40 17.88
C HIS A 136 16.55 0.52 19.05
N ASP A 137 15.68 -0.36 19.55
CA ASP A 137 15.99 -1.27 20.64
C ASP A 137 17.15 -2.23 20.30
N ALA A 138 17.28 -2.59 19.01
CA ALA A 138 18.40 -3.36 18.48
C ALA A 138 19.68 -2.51 18.20
N GLY A 139 19.65 -1.20 18.49
CA GLY A 139 20.77 -0.30 18.23
C GLY A 139 21.08 -0.10 16.75
N GLU A 140 20.11 -0.29 15.86
CA GLU A 140 20.28 -0.08 14.42
C GLU A 140 20.18 1.40 14.02
N LEU A 141 19.40 2.19 14.76
CA LEU A 141 19.14 3.59 14.44
C LEU A 141 20.08 4.56 15.19
N CYS A 142 20.31 5.72 14.60
CA CYS A 142 20.91 6.83 15.34
C CYS A 142 20.01 7.24 16.52
N PRO A 143 20.59 7.57 17.70
CA PRO A 143 19.82 7.90 18.90
C PRO A 143 18.86 9.11 18.72
N GLU A 144 19.21 10.03 17.82
CA GLU A 144 18.49 11.29 17.59
C GLU A 144 17.27 11.10 16.65
N VAL A 145 17.07 9.93 16.08
CA VAL A 145 15.97 9.67 15.13
C VAL A 145 14.63 9.74 15.85
N ASP A 146 13.79 10.71 15.47
CA ASP A 146 12.38 10.69 15.82
C ASP A 146 11.66 9.60 15.03
N ARG A 147 11.43 8.46 15.69
CA ARG A 147 10.85 7.26 15.09
C ARG A 147 9.43 7.48 14.57
N ARG A 148 8.66 8.37 15.22
CA ARG A 148 7.31 8.71 14.78
C ARG A 148 7.35 9.53 13.50
N ALA A 149 8.14 10.58 13.45
CA ALA A 149 8.33 11.40 12.26
C ALA A 149 8.92 10.59 11.11
N ALA A 150 9.87 9.69 11.39
CA ALA A 150 10.44 8.77 10.40
C ALA A 150 9.37 7.81 9.82
N ALA A 151 8.48 7.26 10.66
CA ALA A 151 7.39 6.40 10.20
C ALA A 151 6.40 7.15 9.30
N GLU A 152 6.03 8.36 9.68
CA GLU A 152 5.16 9.24 8.90
C GLU A 152 5.80 9.58 7.54
N LEU A 153 7.09 9.93 7.53
CA LEU A 153 7.85 10.24 6.31
C LEU A 153 7.94 9.03 5.38
N LEU A 154 8.34 7.86 5.88
CA LEU A 154 8.46 6.64 5.08
C LEU A 154 7.11 6.23 4.47
N THR A 155 6.03 6.36 5.24
CA THR A 155 4.67 6.08 4.73
C THR A 155 4.25 7.11 3.68
N ALA A 156 4.55 8.39 3.90
CA ALA A 156 4.26 9.45 2.94
C ALA A 156 5.03 9.25 1.62
N VAL A 157 6.30 8.84 1.68
CA VAL A 157 7.10 8.52 0.50
C VAL A 157 6.49 7.34 -0.26
N ALA A 158 6.09 6.27 0.42
CA ALA A 158 5.43 5.12 -0.20
C ALA A 158 4.10 5.53 -0.88
N ALA A 159 3.27 6.30 -0.19
CA ALA A 159 2.02 6.83 -0.75
C ALA A 159 2.28 7.76 -1.95
N GLY A 160 3.30 8.61 -1.87
CA GLY A 160 3.75 9.47 -2.95
C GLY A 160 4.20 8.70 -4.19
N GLN A 161 4.96 7.62 -4.03
CA GLN A 161 5.36 6.75 -5.14
C GLN A 161 4.14 6.14 -5.84
N VAL A 162 3.16 5.64 -5.08
CA VAL A 162 1.90 5.12 -5.63
C VAL A 162 1.15 6.19 -6.40
N LEU A 163 1.08 7.40 -5.86
CA LEU A 163 0.43 8.55 -6.49
C LEU A 163 1.11 8.94 -7.81
N LEU A 164 2.43 9.12 -7.76
CA LEU A 164 3.25 9.58 -8.90
C LEU A 164 3.40 8.50 -9.98
N SER A 165 3.16 7.23 -9.66
CA SER A 165 3.11 6.17 -10.66
C SER A 165 2.02 6.42 -11.71
N GLY A 166 1.00 7.21 -11.36
CA GLY A 166 -0.11 7.54 -12.26
C GLY A 166 -0.91 6.32 -12.72
N GLY A 167 -0.87 5.24 -11.92
CA GLY A 167 -1.49 3.96 -12.25
C GLY A 167 -0.68 3.09 -13.21
N ARG A 168 0.57 3.45 -13.49
CA ARG A 168 1.51 2.67 -14.29
C ARG A 168 2.35 1.78 -13.38
N PRO A 169 2.04 0.46 -13.29
CA PRO A 169 2.70 -0.43 -12.34
C PRO A 169 4.20 -0.54 -12.57
N GLU A 170 4.65 -0.41 -13.82
CA GLU A 170 6.08 -0.46 -14.19
C GLU A 170 6.94 0.62 -13.52
N ARG A 171 6.32 1.73 -13.07
CA ARG A 171 7.01 2.79 -12.31
C ARG A 171 7.29 2.44 -10.85
N LEU A 172 6.67 1.39 -10.34
CA LEU A 172 6.86 0.87 -8.99
C LEU A 172 7.93 -0.25 -8.95
N GLY A 173 8.94 -0.16 -9.81
CA GLY A 173 10.02 -1.14 -9.88
C GLY A 173 10.96 -1.10 -8.67
N PRO A 174 11.75 -2.19 -8.45
CA PRO A 174 12.68 -2.31 -7.33
C PRO A 174 13.74 -1.21 -7.32
N ASP A 175 14.14 -0.70 -8.47
CA ASP A 175 15.08 0.44 -8.56
C ASP A 175 14.53 1.72 -7.93
N GLY A 176 13.21 1.94 -7.98
CA GLY A 176 12.56 3.08 -7.32
C GLY A 176 12.69 2.98 -5.81
N VAL A 177 12.35 1.83 -5.25
CA VAL A 177 12.49 1.53 -3.81
C VAL A 177 13.93 1.66 -3.36
N ARG A 178 14.87 1.07 -4.12
CA ARG A 178 16.31 1.16 -3.84
C ARG A 178 16.81 2.60 -3.78
N ARG A 179 16.44 3.44 -4.75
CA ARG A 179 16.84 4.87 -4.75
C ARG A 179 16.33 5.60 -3.54
N VAL A 180 15.09 5.33 -3.12
CA VAL A 180 14.49 5.93 -1.92
C VAL A 180 15.28 5.53 -0.68
N TRP A 181 15.56 4.24 -0.50
CA TRP A 181 16.33 3.76 0.66
C TRP A 181 17.77 4.29 0.68
N LYS A 182 18.44 4.37 -0.47
CA LYS A 182 19.76 5.00 -0.56
C LYS A 182 19.76 6.47 -0.14
N ALA A 183 18.67 7.18 -0.37
CA ALA A 183 18.53 8.58 0.04
C ALA A 183 18.15 8.73 1.52
N LEU A 184 17.32 7.83 2.08
CA LEU A 184 16.77 7.97 3.42
C LEU A 184 17.60 7.28 4.50
N LEU A 185 18.25 6.15 4.18
CA LEU A 185 18.96 5.35 5.18
C LEU A 185 20.09 6.12 5.88
N PRO A 186 20.88 7.00 5.21
CA PRO A 186 21.91 7.79 5.88
C PRO A 186 21.40 8.73 6.98
N ALA A 187 20.11 9.07 6.94
CA ALA A 187 19.48 9.88 8.00
C ALA A 187 18.93 9.03 9.16
N LEU A 188 18.92 7.71 9.02
CA LEU A 188 18.33 6.81 10.01
C LEU A 188 19.39 6.01 10.79
N VAL A 189 20.50 5.66 10.14
CA VAL A 189 21.51 4.75 10.72
C VAL A 189 22.89 5.40 10.77
N PRO A 190 23.76 4.97 11.72
CA PRO A 190 25.16 5.35 11.73
C PRO A 190 25.88 4.98 10.42
N VAL A 191 26.82 5.82 9.98
CA VAL A 191 27.54 5.66 8.71
C VAL A 191 28.19 4.27 8.59
N GLU A 192 28.70 3.74 9.70
CA GLU A 192 29.39 2.45 9.79
C GLU A 192 28.45 1.26 9.50
N ARG A 193 27.15 1.48 9.58
CA ARG A 193 26.11 0.46 9.33
C ARG A 193 25.51 0.50 7.94
N LEU A 194 25.78 1.51 7.14
CA LEU A 194 25.15 1.69 5.82
C LEU A 194 25.36 0.49 4.89
N ASP A 195 26.59 -0.04 4.84
CA ASP A 195 26.93 -1.18 3.99
C ASP A 195 26.41 -2.53 4.49
N SER A 196 25.79 -2.54 5.66
CA SER A 196 25.23 -3.76 6.22
C SER A 196 23.80 -4.05 5.76
N TYR A 197 23.15 -3.14 5.03
CA TYR A 197 21.79 -3.31 4.54
C TYR A 197 21.76 -3.67 3.05
N ASP A 198 20.89 -4.64 2.72
CA ASP A 198 20.64 -4.98 1.33
C ASP A 198 19.45 -4.13 0.81
N TYR A 199 19.71 -3.40 -0.27
CA TYR A 199 18.73 -2.55 -0.94
C TYR A 199 17.99 -3.27 -2.07
N TRP A 200 18.29 -4.55 -2.31
CA TRP A 200 17.61 -5.37 -3.30
C TRP A 200 16.57 -6.28 -2.65
N PRO A 201 15.49 -6.61 -3.38
CA PRO A 201 14.54 -7.58 -2.88
C PRO A 201 15.23 -8.95 -2.77
N THR A 202 15.14 -9.58 -1.61
CA THR A 202 15.54 -10.98 -1.38
C THR A 202 14.55 -11.95 -2.01
#